data_bd44c9c607e0ea692a3325ec48247516
#
_entry.id   bd44c9c607e0ea692a3325ec48247516
#
_cell.length_a   1.000
_cell.length_b   1.000
_cell.length_c   1.000
_cell.angle_alpha   90.00
_cell.angle_beta   90.00
_cell.angle_gamma   90.00
#
_symmetry.space_group_name_H-M   'P 1'
#
loop_
_entity.id
_entity.type
_entity.pdbx_description
1 polymer ?
#
loop_
_entity_poly.entity_id
_entity_poly.type
_entity_poly.pdbx_seq_one_letter_code
_entity_poly.pdbx_strand_id
1 'polypeptide(L)'
;VAAVALKKNWSGYINGLLHEMNMGLPAALMAGPADTITLADGTTAHGTFNLLAFAISILITWLLVLGTSKSAKFTSILVVVKVLALSVFIVLAWPHIQHSNFEPMLPNGWGTPLSGVGVLGAAASIFFAYVGFDAVSTAAEETENPNRNIPIGLIGSLAVCTVFYLLVSYAAI
;
A
#
# COMPACT_ATOMS: atom_id res chain seq x y z
N VAL A 1 2.93 8.92 13.14
CA VAL A 1 1.88 7.90 13.23
C VAL A 1 1.76 7.14 11.92
N ALA A 2 1.55 7.79 10.75
CA ALA A 2 1.40 7.13 9.46
C ALA A 2 2.60 6.25 9.07
N ALA A 3 3.83 6.72 9.24
CA ALA A 3 5.05 5.97 8.93
C ALA A 3 5.18 4.69 9.77
N VAL A 4 4.73 4.72 11.03
CA VAL A 4 4.75 3.55 11.91
C VAL A 4 3.74 2.51 11.45
N ALA A 5 2.52 2.94 11.10
CA ALA A 5 1.47 2.07 10.58
C ALA A 5 1.89 1.40 9.26
N LEU A 6 2.51 2.15 8.34
CA LEU A 6 3.02 1.62 7.08
C LEU A 6 4.10 0.54 7.29
N LYS A 7 5.05 0.78 8.19
CA LYS A 7 6.10 -0.20 8.52
C LYS A 7 5.53 -1.48 9.12
N LYS A 8 4.52 -1.35 9.98
CA LYS A 8 3.84 -2.48 10.60
C LYS A 8 3.09 -3.31 9.57
N ASN A 9 2.30 -2.68 8.71
CA ASN A 9 1.57 -3.37 7.65
C ASN A 9 2.53 -4.07 6.68
N TRP A 10 3.61 -3.40 6.26
CA TRP A 10 4.61 -3.99 5.38
C TRP A 10 5.27 -5.22 6.02
N SER A 11 5.64 -5.16 7.29
CA SER A 11 6.22 -6.31 7.99
C SER A 11 5.24 -7.48 8.09
N GLY A 12 3.93 -7.22 8.22
CA GLY A 12 2.89 -8.24 8.22
C GLY A 12 2.81 -9.00 6.89
N TYR A 13 2.84 -8.28 5.76
CA TYR A 13 2.84 -8.92 4.44
C TYR A 13 4.09 -9.78 4.19
N ILE A 14 5.26 -9.30 4.57
CA ILE A 14 6.51 -10.08 4.42
C ILE A 14 6.49 -11.31 5.33
N ASN A 15 6.01 -11.18 6.56
CA ASN A 15 5.84 -12.34 7.45
C ASN A 15 4.90 -13.40 6.87
N GLY A 16 3.78 -12.98 6.24
CA GLY A 16 2.87 -13.89 5.54
C GLY A 16 3.57 -14.64 4.41
N LEU A 17 4.32 -13.94 3.55
CA LEU A 17 5.09 -14.56 2.48
C LEU A 17 6.17 -15.52 3.00
N LEU A 18 6.91 -15.13 4.03
CA LEU A 18 7.93 -15.99 4.64
C LEU A 18 7.32 -17.26 5.24
N HIS A 19 6.14 -17.15 5.83
CA HIS A 19 5.42 -18.29 6.38
C HIS A 19 5.00 -19.27 5.27
N GLU A 20 4.48 -18.77 4.14
CA GLU A 20 4.16 -19.62 2.98
C GLU A 20 5.38 -20.30 2.38
N MET A 21 6.54 -19.65 2.44
CA MET A 21 7.83 -20.22 2.01
C MET A 21 8.47 -21.19 3.05
N ASN A 22 7.77 -21.48 4.14
CA ASN A 22 8.28 -22.31 5.26
C ASN A 22 9.54 -21.72 5.94
N MET A 23 9.73 -20.40 5.84
CA MET A 23 10.83 -19.63 6.43
C MET A 23 10.33 -18.67 7.51
N GLY A 24 9.34 -19.10 8.31
CA GLY A 24 8.71 -18.26 9.34
C GLY A 24 9.71 -17.80 10.40
N LEU A 25 9.66 -16.50 10.72
CA LEU A 25 10.43 -15.93 11.83
C LEU A 25 9.83 -16.33 13.18
N PRO A 26 10.62 -16.42 14.26
CA PRO A 26 10.09 -16.56 15.61
C PRO A 26 9.09 -15.45 15.95
N ALA A 27 7.99 -15.78 16.62
CA ALA A 27 6.93 -14.84 16.98
C ALA A 27 7.46 -13.59 17.71
N ALA A 28 8.49 -13.74 18.54
CA ALA A 28 9.13 -12.66 19.25
C ALA A 28 9.73 -11.57 18.34
N LEU A 29 10.08 -11.90 17.08
CA LEU A 29 10.71 -11.00 16.10
C LEU A 29 9.72 -10.47 15.05
N MET A 30 8.47 -10.91 15.09
CA MET A 30 7.44 -10.53 14.11
C MET A 30 6.71 -9.23 14.44
N ALA A 31 6.65 -8.86 15.72
CA ALA A 31 5.88 -7.70 16.17
C ALA A 31 6.57 -6.96 17.30
N GLY A 32 6.11 -5.74 17.55
CA GLY A 32 6.58 -4.92 18.66
C GLY A 32 6.01 -5.36 20.02
N PRO A 33 6.56 -4.83 21.13
CA PRO A 33 6.17 -5.24 22.49
C PRO A 33 4.69 -4.98 22.83
N ALA A 34 4.07 -4.02 22.15
CA ALA A 34 2.66 -3.66 22.36
C ALA A 34 1.70 -4.41 21.43
N ASP A 35 2.22 -5.22 20.52
CA ASP A 35 1.43 -5.92 19.51
C ASP A 35 1.25 -7.38 19.86
N THR A 36 0.02 -7.85 19.78
CA THR A 36 -0.32 -9.28 19.87
C THR A 36 -0.44 -9.86 18.47
N ILE A 37 0.19 -11.01 18.23
CA ILE A 37 0.08 -11.77 16.99
C ILE A 37 -0.71 -13.04 17.31
N THR A 38 -1.71 -13.35 16.51
CA THR A 38 -2.32 -14.67 16.47
C THR A 38 -1.50 -15.58 15.55
N LEU A 39 -0.95 -16.63 16.11
CA LEU A 39 -0.27 -17.68 15.34
C LEU A 39 -1.30 -18.57 14.64
N ALA A 40 -0.83 -19.33 13.64
CA ALA A 40 -1.67 -20.24 12.85
C ALA A 40 -2.35 -21.31 13.69
N ASP A 41 -1.85 -21.62 14.87
CA ASP A 41 -2.40 -22.52 15.88
C ASP A 41 -3.44 -21.88 16.82
N GLY A 42 -3.79 -20.60 16.57
CA GLY A 42 -4.76 -19.84 17.36
C GLY A 42 -4.22 -19.29 18.69
N THR A 43 -2.95 -19.52 19.02
CA THR A 43 -2.32 -18.94 20.21
C THR A 43 -1.92 -17.49 19.97
N THR A 44 -2.05 -16.66 21.01
CA THR A 44 -1.60 -15.26 20.97
C THR A 44 -0.20 -15.17 21.58
N ALA A 45 0.75 -14.64 20.81
CA ALA A 45 2.10 -14.34 21.29
C ALA A 45 2.33 -12.82 21.29
N HIS A 46 3.09 -12.35 22.28
CA HIS A 46 3.58 -10.98 22.29
C HIS A 46 4.90 -10.88 21.53
N GLY A 47 5.01 -9.91 20.63
CA GLY A 47 6.29 -9.58 20.01
C GLY A 47 7.20 -8.87 21.00
N THR A 48 8.50 -9.00 20.82
CA THR A 48 9.51 -8.21 21.55
C THR A 48 10.16 -7.16 20.66
N PHE A 49 10.36 -7.50 19.39
CA PHE A 49 11.04 -6.63 18.45
C PHE A 49 10.59 -6.95 17.02
N ASN A 50 10.15 -5.94 16.27
CA ASN A 50 9.80 -6.13 14.86
C ASN A 50 11.06 -5.99 13.99
N LEU A 51 11.73 -7.11 13.74
CA LEU A 51 12.98 -7.16 12.98
C LEU A 51 12.80 -6.63 11.55
N LEU A 52 11.71 -6.99 10.89
CA LEU A 52 11.45 -6.56 9.51
C LEU A 52 11.17 -5.06 9.42
N ALA A 53 10.39 -4.52 10.35
CA ALA A 53 10.15 -3.08 10.40
C ALA A 53 11.43 -2.29 10.71
N PHE A 54 12.32 -2.84 11.51
CA PHE A 54 13.63 -2.26 11.79
C PHE A 54 14.55 -2.31 10.56
N ALA A 55 14.64 -3.45 9.89
CA ALA A 55 15.43 -3.63 8.69
C ALA A 55 15.03 -2.67 7.57
N ILE A 56 13.72 -2.56 7.29
CA ILE A 56 13.23 -1.62 6.27
C ILE A 56 13.49 -0.16 6.66
N SER A 57 13.45 0.16 7.97
CA SER A 57 13.76 1.51 8.46
C SER A 57 15.22 1.89 8.21
N ILE A 58 16.14 0.96 8.47
CA ILE A 58 17.56 1.17 8.19
C ILE A 58 17.78 1.32 6.69
N LEU A 59 17.17 0.45 5.87
CA LEU A 59 17.31 0.48 4.42
C LEU A 59 16.82 1.81 3.84
N ILE A 60 15.65 2.28 4.27
CA ILE A 60 15.12 3.57 3.82
C ILE A 60 16.02 4.73 4.29
N THR A 61 16.47 4.70 5.54
CA THR A 61 17.38 5.73 6.07
C THR A 61 18.68 5.77 5.29
N TRP A 62 19.28 4.61 5.02
CA TRP A 62 20.49 4.51 4.20
C TRP A 62 20.26 5.05 2.77
N LEU A 63 19.13 4.72 2.16
CA LEU A 63 18.75 5.22 0.83
C LEU A 63 18.62 6.75 0.81
N LEU A 64 18.04 7.34 1.86
CA LEU A 64 17.91 8.80 1.99
C LEU A 64 19.27 9.48 2.17
N VAL A 65 20.17 8.89 2.94
CA VAL A 65 21.53 9.40 3.12
C VAL A 65 22.34 9.41 1.82
N LEU A 66 22.04 8.49 0.88
CA LEU A 66 22.67 8.46 -0.45
C LEU A 66 22.30 9.65 -1.35
N GLY A 67 21.33 10.46 -0.92
CA GLY A 67 20.87 11.67 -1.61
C GLY A 67 19.61 11.46 -2.45
N THR A 68 18.92 12.58 -2.69
CA THR A 68 17.60 12.63 -3.34
C THR A 68 17.59 12.06 -4.75
N SER A 69 18.62 12.29 -5.55
CA SER A 69 18.71 11.77 -6.92
C SER A 69 18.73 10.24 -6.98
N LYS A 70 19.45 9.57 -6.07
CA LYS A 70 19.50 8.10 -6.03
C LYS A 70 18.21 7.53 -5.46
N SER A 71 17.66 8.18 -4.45
CA SER A 71 16.36 7.84 -3.86
C SER A 71 15.23 7.94 -4.90
N ALA A 72 15.20 9.01 -5.71
CA ALA A 72 14.24 9.19 -6.77
C ALA A 72 14.32 8.10 -7.85
N LYS A 73 15.53 7.72 -8.29
CA LYS A 73 15.72 6.62 -9.25
C LYS A 73 15.22 5.29 -8.69
N PHE A 74 15.53 4.98 -7.44
CA PHE A 74 15.06 3.76 -6.79
C PHE A 74 13.55 3.73 -6.69
N THR A 75 12.92 4.83 -6.26
CA THR A 75 11.48 4.97 -6.20
C THR A 75 10.84 4.80 -7.58
N SER A 76 11.43 5.38 -8.63
CA SER A 76 10.94 5.22 -10.01
C SER A 76 10.94 3.76 -10.47
N ILE A 77 12.00 3.02 -10.16
CA ILE A 77 12.08 1.58 -10.47
C ILE A 77 10.96 0.82 -9.75
N LEU A 78 10.76 1.10 -8.46
CA LEU A 78 9.67 0.47 -7.68
C LEU A 78 8.29 0.78 -8.26
N VAL A 79 8.06 2.01 -8.72
CA VAL A 79 6.81 2.40 -9.38
C VAL A 79 6.61 1.60 -10.68
N VAL A 80 7.64 1.48 -11.52
CA VAL A 80 7.56 0.68 -12.74
C VAL A 80 7.24 -0.78 -12.44
N VAL A 81 7.93 -1.39 -11.48
CA VAL A 81 7.67 -2.78 -11.05
C VAL A 81 6.24 -2.94 -10.56
N LYS A 82 5.75 -2.00 -9.74
CA LYS A 82 4.37 -2.00 -9.24
C LYS A 82 3.33 -1.91 -10.35
N VAL A 83 3.53 -0.99 -11.30
CA VAL A 83 2.63 -0.82 -12.45
C VAL A 83 2.62 -2.07 -13.32
N LEU A 84 3.79 -2.66 -13.58
CA LEU A 84 3.88 -3.93 -14.31
C LEU A 84 3.16 -5.07 -13.58
N ALA A 85 3.37 -5.22 -12.29
CA ALA A 85 2.70 -6.24 -11.49
C ALA A 85 1.17 -6.10 -11.52
N LEU A 86 0.66 -4.87 -11.36
CA LEU A 86 -0.77 -4.59 -11.46
C LEU A 86 -1.32 -4.86 -12.87
N SER A 87 -0.56 -4.50 -13.91
CA SER A 87 -0.95 -4.77 -15.30
C SER A 87 -1.03 -6.28 -15.58
N VAL A 88 -0.05 -7.04 -15.11
CA VAL A 88 -0.05 -8.51 -15.22
C VAL A 88 -1.23 -9.10 -14.47
N PHE A 89 -1.52 -8.63 -13.25
CA PHE A 89 -2.68 -9.06 -12.48
C PHE A 89 -3.99 -8.83 -13.26
N ILE A 90 -4.20 -7.63 -13.80
CA ILE A 90 -5.39 -7.30 -14.58
C ILE A 90 -5.53 -8.22 -15.79
N VAL A 91 -4.44 -8.44 -16.54
CA VAL A 91 -4.46 -9.31 -17.72
C VAL A 91 -4.78 -10.76 -17.37
N LEU A 92 -4.22 -11.29 -16.29
CA LEU A 92 -4.46 -12.65 -15.84
C LEU A 92 -5.86 -12.84 -15.24
N ALA A 93 -6.38 -11.84 -14.54
CA ALA A 93 -7.70 -11.88 -13.93
C ALA A 93 -8.82 -11.68 -14.96
N TRP A 94 -8.56 -10.97 -16.06
CA TRP A 94 -9.57 -10.61 -17.07
C TRP A 94 -10.46 -11.77 -17.56
N PRO A 95 -9.91 -12.95 -17.94
CA PRO A 95 -10.72 -14.07 -18.39
C PRO A 95 -11.53 -14.76 -17.29
N HIS A 96 -11.26 -14.44 -16.02
CA HIS A 96 -11.94 -15.06 -14.87
C HIS A 96 -13.03 -14.18 -14.27
N ILE A 97 -13.27 -13.00 -14.83
CA ILE A 97 -14.31 -12.07 -14.36
C ILE A 97 -15.69 -12.70 -14.58
N GLN A 98 -16.43 -12.85 -13.51
CA GLN A 98 -17.81 -13.37 -13.54
C GLN A 98 -18.80 -12.22 -13.39
N HIS A 99 -19.59 -11.95 -14.42
CA HIS A 99 -20.58 -10.89 -14.40
C HIS A 99 -21.65 -11.06 -13.31
N SER A 100 -21.90 -12.29 -12.87
CA SER A 100 -22.82 -12.58 -11.76
C SER A 100 -22.38 -11.97 -10.43
N ASN A 101 -21.09 -11.70 -10.26
CA ASN A 101 -20.55 -11.11 -9.01
C ASN A 101 -20.88 -9.61 -8.89
N PHE A 102 -21.33 -8.98 -9.97
CA PHE A 102 -21.78 -7.59 -9.96
C PHE A 102 -23.24 -7.42 -9.51
N GLU A 103 -23.97 -8.51 -9.27
CA GLU A 103 -25.35 -8.47 -8.82
C GLU A 103 -25.48 -8.94 -7.35
N PRO A 104 -26.00 -8.10 -6.45
CA PRO A 104 -26.44 -6.73 -6.65
C PRO A 104 -25.27 -5.72 -6.66
N MET A 105 -25.28 -4.75 -7.57
CA MET A 105 -24.22 -3.76 -7.73
C MET A 105 -23.95 -2.89 -6.48
N LEU A 106 -24.97 -2.73 -5.65
CA LEU A 106 -24.90 -1.96 -4.41
C LEU A 106 -25.50 -2.78 -3.24
N PRO A 107 -24.81 -3.83 -2.77
CA PRO A 107 -25.35 -4.71 -1.73
C PRO A 107 -25.64 -3.97 -0.41
N ASN A 108 -24.85 -2.96 -0.09
CA ASN A 108 -25.01 -2.13 1.12
C ASN A 108 -25.49 -0.71 0.84
N GLY A 109 -25.99 -0.43 -0.39
CA GLY A 109 -26.49 0.87 -0.79
C GLY A 109 -25.42 1.99 -0.72
N TRP A 110 -25.89 3.23 -0.63
CA TRP A 110 -25.01 4.39 -0.56
C TRP A 110 -24.31 4.52 0.81
N GLY A 111 -24.95 4.08 1.89
CA GLY A 111 -24.42 4.20 3.25
C GLY A 111 -24.20 5.65 3.71
N THR A 112 -23.43 5.80 4.79
CA THR A 112 -22.97 7.10 5.28
C THR A 112 -21.46 7.09 5.50
N PRO A 113 -20.74 8.23 5.38
CA PRO A 113 -19.28 8.27 5.54
C PRO A 113 -18.79 7.77 6.90
N LEU A 114 -19.63 7.90 7.95
CA LEU A 114 -19.31 7.51 9.32
C LEU A 114 -19.64 6.04 9.64
N SER A 115 -20.50 5.39 8.83
CA SER A 115 -20.91 4.01 9.09
C SER A 115 -19.85 2.96 8.67
N GLY A 116 -18.89 3.35 7.84
CA GLY A 116 -17.92 2.43 7.24
C GLY A 116 -18.55 1.43 6.26
N VAL A 117 -19.87 1.56 6.00
CA VAL A 117 -20.65 0.65 5.17
C VAL A 117 -21.20 1.39 3.95
N GLY A 118 -21.36 0.68 2.82
CA GLY A 118 -21.84 1.24 1.57
C GLY A 118 -20.77 2.08 0.84
N VAL A 119 -21.19 2.72 -0.27
CA VAL A 119 -20.27 3.48 -1.15
C VAL A 119 -19.59 4.64 -0.42
N LEU A 120 -20.35 5.42 0.36
CA LEU A 120 -19.79 6.58 1.07
C LEU A 120 -18.87 6.16 2.22
N GLY A 121 -19.17 5.07 2.92
CA GLY A 121 -18.30 4.51 3.96
C GLY A 121 -16.99 3.98 3.38
N ALA A 122 -17.06 3.26 2.25
CA ALA A 122 -15.88 2.80 1.52
C ALA A 122 -15.04 3.98 1.01
N ALA A 123 -15.67 5.01 0.44
CA ALA A 123 -14.98 6.21 -0.04
C ALA A 123 -14.23 6.93 1.10
N ALA A 124 -14.83 7.05 2.28
CA ALA A 124 -14.19 7.64 3.45
C ALA A 124 -12.97 6.80 3.91
N SER A 125 -13.06 5.47 3.87
CA SER A 125 -11.95 4.57 4.21
C SER A 125 -10.81 4.66 3.19
N ILE A 126 -11.13 4.70 1.89
CA ILE A 126 -10.15 4.79 0.81
C ILE A 126 -9.47 6.16 0.76
N PHE A 127 -10.09 7.21 1.31
CA PHE A 127 -9.48 8.54 1.37
C PHE A 127 -8.07 8.49 1.98
N PHE A 128 -7.86 7.64 2.98
CA PHE A 128 -6.54 7.46 3.59
C PHE A 128 -5.48 6.88 2.63
N ALA A 129 -5.88 6.22 1.55
CA ALA A 129 -4.95 5.73 0.53
C ALA A 129 -4.29 6.88 -0.27
N TYR A 130 -4.91 8.05 -0.27
CA TYR A 130 -4.39 9.25 -0.92
C TYR A 130 -3.55 10.14 0.02
N VAL A 131 -3.39 9.77 1.27
CA VAL A 131 -2.49 10.47 2.20
C VAL A 131 -1.06 10.40 1.68
N GLY A 132 -0.43 11.55 1.53
CA GLY A 132 0.92 11.69 0.98
C GLY A 132 0.99 12.58 -0.28
N PHE A 133 -0.15 12.96 -0.87
CA PHE A 133 -0.17 13.94 -1.95
C PHE A 133 0.38 15.31 -1.53
N ASP A 134 0.17 15.68 -0.28
CA ASP A 134 0.73 16.87 0.36
C ASP A 134 2.27 16.82 0.44
N ALA A 135 2.85 15.64 0.60
CA ALA A 135 4.30 15.48 0.61
C ALA A 135 4.96 15.83 -0.74
N VAL A 136 4.24 15.82 -1.85
CA VAL A 136 4.78 16.24 -3.15
C VAL A 136 5.08 17.75 -3.15
N SER A 137 4.34 18.55 -2.40
CA SER A 137 4.60 19.98 -2.27
C SER A 137 5.95 20.29 -1.61
N THR A 138 6.41 19.41 -0.71
CA THR A 138 7.73 19.54 -0.05
C THR A 138 8.89 19.25 -1.00
N ALA A 139 8.66 18.50 -2.09
CA ALA A 139 9.66 18.23 -3.11
C ALA A 139 9.81 19.37 -4.14
N ALA A 140 9.05 20.47 -3.97
CA ALA A 140 9.08 21.60 -4.88
C ALA A 140 10.46 22.27 -4.98
N GLU A 141 11.20 22.32 -3.87
CA GLU A 141 12.54 22.91 -3.80
C GLU A 141 13.59 22.12 -4.59
N GLU A 142 13.35 20.82 -4.81
CA GLU A 142 14.25 19.92 -5.52
C GLU A 142 13.83 19.64 -6.96
N THR A 143 12.69 20.21 -7.39
CA THR A 143 12.09 19.95 -8.69
C THR A 143 12.49 21.03 -9.71
N GLU A 144 12.96 20.62 -10.88
CA GLU A 144 13.16 21.54 -12.00
C GLU A 144 11.82 22.08 -12.50
N ASN A 145 11.70 23.41 -12.67
CA ASN A 145 10.48 24.10 -13.10
C ASN A 145 9.23 23.68 -12.27
N PRO A 146 9.25 23.86 -10.93
CA PRO A 146 8.23 23.31 -10.04
C PRO A 146 6.81 23.77 -10.36
N ASN A 147 6.64 25.03 -10.78
CA ASN A 147 5.33 25.61 -11.13
C ASN A 147 4.61 24.87 -12.27
N ARG A 148 5.36 24.19 -13.13
CA ARG A 148 4.80 23.41 -14.24
C ARG A 148 4.80 21.92 -13.94
N ASN A 149 5.91 21.40 -13.44
CA ASN A 149 6.13 19.95 -13.32
C ASN A 149 5.35 19.34 -12.15
N ILE A 150 5.18 20.08 -11.06
CA ILE A 150 4.42 19.56 -9.90
C ILE A 150 2.93 19.39 -10.22
N PRO A 151 2.21 20.38 -10.75
CA PRO A 151 0.80 20.19 -11.12
C PRO A 151 0.58 19.07 -12.14
N ILE A 152 1.45 18.99 -13.16
CA ILE A 152 1.37 17.94 -14.18
C ILE A 152 1.62 16.57 -13.55
N GLY A 153 2.63 16.44 -12.70
CA GLY A 153 2.94 15.21 -11.99
C GLY A 153 1.80 14.75 -11.06
N LEU A 154 1.22 15.69 -10.30
CA LEU A 154 0.10 15.41 -9.39
C LEU A 154 -1.14 14.94 -10.14
N ILE A 155 -1.60 15.73 -11.13
CA ILE A 155 -2.80 15.41 -11.89
C ILE A 155 -2.59 14.13 -12.71
N GLY A 156 -1.43 13.98 -13.34
CA GLY A 156 -1.09 12.79 -14.12
C GLY A 156 -1.03 11.52 -13.27
N SER A 157 -0.36 11.57 -12.12
CA SER A 157 -0.30 10.43 -11.22
C SER A 157 -1.67 10.06 -10.65
N LEU A 158 -2.49 11.06 -10.29
CA LEU A 158 -3.85 10.84 -9.82
C LEU A 158 -4.73 10.17 -10.88
N ALA A 159 -4.66 10.64 -12.12
CA ALA A 159 -5.41 10.05 -13.24
C ALA A 159 -4.99 8.58 -13.48
N VAL A 160 -3.68 8.32 -13.55
CA VAL A 160 -3.15 6.95 -13.73
C VAL A 160 -3.56 6.04 -12.58
N CYS A 161 -3.40 6.49 -11.33
CA CYS A 161 -3.82 5.71 -10.15
C CYS A 161 -5.32 5.40 -10.18
N THR A 162 -6.16 6.37 -10.54
CA THR A 162 -7.61 6.18 -10.62
C THR A 162 -7.96 5.12 -11.66
N VAL A 163 -7.35 5.16 -12.83
CA VAL A 163 -7.57 4.14 -13.87
C VAL A 163 -7.17 2.75 -13.37
N PHE A 164 -5.99 2.62 -12.75
CA PHE A 164 -5.57 1.33 -12.19
C PHE A 164 -6.48 0.84 -11.06
N TYR A 165 -6.94 1.72 -10.18
CA TYR A 165 -7.88 1.32 -9.12
C TYR A 165 -9.20 0.81 -9.68
N LEU A 166 -9.75 1.47 -10.70
CA LEU A 166 -10.97 1.01 -11.37
C LEU A 166 -10.76 -0.36 -12.04
N LEU A 167 -9.67 -0.52 -12.78
CA LEU A 167 -9.37 -1.77 -13.47
C LEU A 167 -9.11 -2.93 -12.50
N VAL A 168 -8.34 -2.70 -11.45
CA VAL A 168 -8.05 -3.71 -10.43
C VAL A 168 -9.32 -4.07 -9.67
N SER A 169 -10.14 -3.09 -9.28
CA SER A 169 -11.42 -3.34 -8.61
C SER A 169 -12.36 -4.14 -9.50
N TYR A 170 -12.43 -3.81 -10.78
CA TYR A 170 -13.25 -4.55 -11.74
C TYR A 170 -12.75 -5.98 -11.95
N ALA A 171 -11.43 -6.18 -11.99
CA ALA A 171 -10.82 -7.50 -12.19
C ALA A 171 -10.83 -8.39 -10.93
N ALA A 172 -11.01 -7.79 -9.74
CA ALA A 172 -11.00 -8.51 -8.46
C ALA A 172 -12.40 -8.99 -8.02
N ILE A 173 -13.46 -8.58 -8.72
CA ILE A 173 -14.85 -9.02 -8.49
C ILE A 173 -15.14 -10.27 -9.30
#